data_ac021e16f440b181e22001ddc439ad16
#
_entry.id   ac021e16f440b181e22001ddc439ad16
#
_cell.length_a   1.000
_cell.length_b   1.000
_cell.length_c   1.000
_cell.angle_alpha   90.00
_cell.angle_beta   90.00
_cell.angle_gamma   90.00
#
_symmetry.space_group_name_H-M   'P 1'
#
loop_
_entity.id
_entity.type
_entity.pdbx_description
1 polymer ?
#
loop_
_entity_poly.entity_id
_entity_poly.type
_entity_poly.pdbx_seq_one_letter_code
_entity_poly.pdbx_strand_id
1 'polypeptide(L)' 'MTKKLKALIAIGGTGGHVFPGYNLAAHLVSNNYDVELVSDKRGIKYLKDIKGLKVTKLPFTPIIP' A
#
# COMPACT_ATOMS: atom_id res chain seq x y z
N MET A 1 21.84 -13.16 -10.00
CA MET A 1 20.51 -13.00 -9.39
C MET A 1 20.18 -11.52 -9.23
N THR A 2 19.06 -11.10 -9.75
CA THR A 2 18.68 -9.69 -9.70
C THR A 2 17.93 -9.45 -8.41
N LYS A 3 18.36 -8.47 -7.62
CA LYS A 3 17.61 -8.04 -6.46
C LYS A 3 16.40 -7.25 -6.90
N LYS A 4 15.24 -7.54 -6.32
CA LYS A 4 14.07 -6.69 -6.50
C LYS A 4 14.28 -5.38 -5.75
N LEU A 5 13.90 -4.28 -6.37
CA LEU A 5 13.79 -3.02 -5.68
C LEU A 5 12.61 -3.06 -4.73
N LYS A 6 12.77 -2.46 -3.57
CA LYS A 6 11.72 -2.41 -2.55
C LYS A 6 11.05 -1.05 -2.56
N ALA A 7 9.75 -1.06 -2.38
CA ALA A 7 8.97 0.17 -2.27
C ALA A 7 8.03 0.07 -1.08
N LEU A 8 7.96 1.13 -0.31
CA LEU A 8 7.04 1.25 0.81
C LEU A 8 6.08 2.39 0.52
N ILE A 9 4.79 2.09 0.52
CA ILE A 9 3.76 3.08 0.24
C ILE A 9 2.86 3.19 1.47
N ALA A 10 2.75 4.39 2.02
CA ALA A 10 1.87 4.65 3.16
C ALA A 10 0.67 5.45 2.68
N ILE A 11 -0.54 4.97 3.01
CA ILE A 11 -1.78 5.63 2.62
C ILE A 11 -2.62 5.94 3.85
N GLY A 12 -3.33 7.06 3.78
CA GLY A 12 -4.27 7.45 4.81
C GLY A 12 -5.67 6.88 4.57
N GLY A 13 -6.54 7.04 5.55
CA GLY A 13 -7.82 6.35 5.61
C GLY A 13 -8.96 6.90 4.76
N THR A 14 -8.73 7.87 3.88
CA THR A 14 -9.79 8.38 3.00
C THR A 14 -9.68 7.78 1.61
N GLY A 15 -10.81 7.56 0.96
CA GLY A 15 -10.82 7.00 -0.40
C GLY A 15 -10.04 7.84 -1.39
N GLY A 16 -9.98 9.17 -1.18
CA GLY A 16 -9.23 10.05 -2.06
C GLY A 16 -7.73 9.79 -2.10
N HIS A 17 -7.18 9.22 -1.03
CA HIS A 17 -5.75 8.90 -0.96
C HIS A 17 -5.48 7.41 -1.18
N VAL A 18 -6.45 6.57 -0.85
CA VAL A 18 -6.29 5.12 -0.92
C VAL A 18 -6.12 4.64 -2.37
N PHE A 19 -6.98 5.11 -3.27
CA PHE A 19 -6.95 4.61 -4.64
C PHE A 19 -5.70 5.00 -5.41
N PRO A 20 -5.19 6.24 -5.33
CA PRO A 20 -3.90 6.54 -5.99
C PRO A 20 -2.75 5.70 -5.45
N GLY A 21 -2.68 5.52 -4.12
CA GLY A 21 -1.63 4.69 -3.52
C GLY A 21 -1.74 3.24 -3.92
N TYR A 22 -2.95 2.71 -3.94
CA TYR A 22 -3.22 1.35 -4.37
C TYR A 22 -2.83 1.14 -5.83
N ASN A 23 -3.20 2.07 -6.71
CA ASN A 23 -2.86 1.97 -8.12
C ASN A 23 -1.35 2.02 -8.35
N LEU A 24 -0.65 2.87 -7.60
CA LEU A 24 0.80 2.91 -7.66
C LEU A 24 1.41 1.60 -7.19
N ALA A 25 0.89 1.03 -6.10
CA ALA A 25 1.37 -0.25 -5.59
C ALA A 25 1.18 -1.35 -6.62
N ALA A 26 0.02 -1.43 -7.25
CA ALA A 26 -0.26 -2.42 -8.28
C ALA A 26 0.69 -2.27 -9.47
N HIS A 27 0.95 -1.03 -9.88
CA HIS A 27 1.87 -0.76 -10.97
C HIS A 27 3.28 -1.23 -10.63
N LEU A 28 3.75 -0.93 -9.43
CA LEU A 28 5.09 -1.32 -9.02
C LEU A 28 5.22 -2.84 -8.90
N VAL A 29 4.19 -3.51 -8.40
CA VAL A 29 4.19 -4.98 -8.36
C VAL A 29 4.31 -5.56 -9.77
N SER A 30 3.56 -5.01 -10.72
CA SER A 30 3.61 -5.49 -12.10
C SER A 30 4.97 -5.21 -12.76
N ASN A 31 5.74 -4.28 -12.22
CA ASN A 31 7.10 -3.99 -12.68
C ASN A 31 8.17 -4.67 -11.84
N ASN A 32 7.79 -5.73 -11.14
CA ASN A 32 8.71 -6.59 -10.39
C ASN A 32 9.36 -5.92 -9.19
N TYR A 33 8.68 -4.96 -8.58
CA TYR A 33 9.09 -4.41 -7.29
C TYR A 33 8.56 -5.27 -6.15
N ASP A 34 9.31 -5.29 -5.05
CA ASP A 34 8.85 -5.84 -3.79
C ASP A 34 8.15 -4.71 -3.02
N VAL A 35 6.82 -4.76 -2.96
CA VAL A 35 6.02 -3.62 -2.48
C VAL A 35 5.33 -3.97 -1.18
N GLU A 36 5.44 -3.05 -0.21
CA GLU A 36 4.66 -3.10 1.00
C GLU A 36 3.77 -1.86 1.06
N LEU A 37 2.47 -2.07 1.25
CA LEU A 37 1.48 -1.02 1.41
C LEU A 37 1.07 -0.96 2.86
N VAL A 38 1.24 0.20 3.48
CA VAL A 38 0.90 0.41 4.90
C VAL A 38 -0.32 1.31 4.97
N SER A 39 -1.34 0.89 5.69
CA SER A 39 -2.58 1.66 5.82
C SER A 39 -3.14 1.51 7.22
N ASP A 40 -3.91 2.51 7.67
CA ASP A 40 -4.71 2.36 8.87
C ASP A 40 -5.97 1.54 8.57
N LYS A 41 -6.75 1.25 9.61
CA LYS A 41 -7.94 0.40 9.45
C LYS A 41 -9.00 1.01 8.54
N ARG A 42 -9.01 2.33 8.37
CA ARG A 42 -9.98 2.99 7.50
C ARG A 42 -9.67 2.73 6.03
N GLY A 43 -8.39 2.69 5.68
CA GLY A 43 -7.97 2.47 4.30
C GLY A 43 -8.00 1.01 3.88
N ILE A 44 -7.75 0.10 4.81
CA ILE A 44 -7.66 -1.34 4.52
C ILE A 44 -8.92 -1.86 3.83
N LYS A 45 -10.09 -1.38 4.22
CA LYS A 45 -11.36 -1.88 3.66
C LYS A 45 -11.55 -1.58 2.18
N TYR A 46 -10.78 -0.65 1.63
CA TYR A 46 -10.86 -0.32 0.20
C TYR A 46 -9.90 -1.13 -0.64
N LEU A 47 -9.02 -1.90 -0.02
CA LEU A 47 -7.97 -2.60 -0.74
C LEU A 47 -8.45 -3.98 -1.18
N LYS A 48 -8.02 -4.37 -2.37
CA LYS A 48 -8.22 -5.71 -2.89
C LYS A 48 -6.91 -6.46 -2.83
N ASP A 49 -7.00 -7.78 -2.76
CA ASP A 49 -5.81 -8.61 -2.77
C ASP A 49 -5.11 -8.52 -4.11
N ILE A 50 -3.83 -8.22 -4.06
CA ILE A 50 -2.97 -8.26 -5.24
C ILE A 50 -1.84 -9.23 -4.94
N LYS A 51 -1.66 -10.22 -5.81
CA LYS A 51 -0.56 -11.16 -5.66
C LYS A 51 0.76 -10.41 -5.73
N GLY A 52 1.62 -10.62 -4.74
CA GLY A 52 2.92 -9.95 -4.66
C GLY A 52 2.91 -8.66 -3.88
N LEU A 53 1.75 -8.22 -3.40
CA LEU A 53 1.64 -7.02 -2.58
C LEU A 53 1.48 -7.40 -1.12
N LYS A 54 2.38 -6.92 -0.28
CA LYS A 54 2.25 -7.08 1.16
C LYS A 54 1.49 -5.89 1.73
N VAL A 55 0.44 -6.15 2.49
CA VAL A 55 -0.35 -5.09 3.13
C VAL A 55 -0.17 -5.18 4.63
N THR A 56 0.18 -4.07 5.25
CA THR A 56 0.36 -3.98 6.69
C THR A 56 -0.63 -2.97 7.25
N LYS A 57 -1.41 -3.41 8.22
CA LYS A 57 -2.39 -2.57 8.90
C LYS A 57 -1.75 -1.96 10.13
N LEU A 58 -1.85 -0.65 10.25
CA LEU A 58 -1.39 0.05 11.45
C LEU A 58 -2.36 -0.20 12.60
N PRO A 59 -1.84 -0.40 13.83
CA PRO A 59 -2.70 -0.64 15.00
C PRO A 59 -3.41 0.61 15.50
N PHE A 60 -3.14 1.77 14.92
CA PHE A 60 -3.73 3.05 15.32
C PHE A 60 -3.95 3.89 14.08
N THR A 61 -4.79 4.91 14.23
CA THR A 61 -5.01 5.90 13.18
C THR A 61 -4.09 7.08 13.42
N PRO A 62 -3.13 7.36 12.51
CA PRO A 62 -2.29 8.54 12.68
C PRO A 62 -3.12 9.81 12.67
N ILE A 63 -2.77 10.73 13.57
CA ILE A 63 -3.39 12.05 13.60
C ILE A 63 -2.40 13.01 12.97
N ILE A 64 -2.82 13.62 11.88
CA ILE A 64 -2.02 14.63 11.20
C ILE A 64 -2.66 15.98 11.46
N PRO A 65 -1.97 16.91 12.15
CA PRO A 65 -2.52 18.22 12.44
C PRO A 65 -2.83 19.00 11.18
#